data_b64c30a98f0d2a64dc2098e94bd93289
#
_entry.id   b64c30a98f0d2a64dc2098e94bd93289
#
_cell.length_a   1.000
_cell.length_b   1.000
_cell.length_c   1.000
_cell.angle_alpha   90.00
_cell.angle_beta   90.00
_cell.angle_gamma   90.00
#
_symmetry.space_group_name_H-M   'P 1'
#
loop_
_entity.id
_entity.type
_entity.pdbx_description
1 polymer ?
#
loop_
_entity_poly.entity_id
_entity_poly.type
_entity_poly.pdbx_seq_one_letter_code
_entity_poly.pdbx_strand_id
1 'polypeptide(L)'
;MTSSDAQNHPMPPTGEQYEISGGGYCAVVTEQGATLRALSHDGVDLIVPTAVDAVPTDARGQHLLPWPNRVRDGRYVFDGQLQQLGINEVERGNAIHGLARWSMWRLVELGQDTVRQRLVIAPQDGWPGTLEALLTHH
;
A
#
# COMPACT_ATOMS: atom_id res chain seq x y z
N MET A 1 16.45 7.67 40.05
CA MET A 1 15.80 8.27 38.87
C MET A 1 16.27 7.52 37.65
N THR A 2 15.51 6.53 37.22
CA THR A 2 15.81 5.74 36.04
C THR A 2 15.15 6.44 34.84
N SER A 3 15.97 7.11 34.05
CA SER A 3 15.56 7.59 32.74
C SER A 3 15.21 6.38 31.90
N SER A 4 13.94 6.24 31.56
CA SER A 4 13.51 5.31 30.53
C SER A 4 14.05 5.84 29.20
N ASP A 5 15.15 5.26 28.74
CA ASP A 5 15.56 5.34 27.35
C ASP A 5 14.45 4.69 26.52
N ALA A 6 13.45 5.47 26.16
CA ALA A 6 12.59 5.15 25.04
C ALA A 6 13.54 5.12 23.83
N GLN A 7 13.99 3.92 23.47
CA GLN A 7 14.76 3.69 22.27
C GLN A 7 13.94 4.23 21.11
N ASN A 8 14.33 5.37 20.62
CA ASN A 8 13.74 6.02 19.46
C ASN A 8 14.16 5.20 18.23
N HIS A 9 13.50 4.04 18.05
CA HIS A 9 13.62 3.31 16.81
C HIS A 9 12.95 4.15 15.71
N PRO A 10 13.67 4.51 14.66
CA PRO A 10 13.05 5.27 13.58
C PRO A 10 11.86 4.49 13.01
N MET A 11 10.77 5.19 12.71
CA MET A 11 9.61 4.63 12.06
C MET A 11 10.04 3.91 10.77
N PRO A 12 9.58 2.67 10.52
CA PRO A 12 9.81 2.03 9.23
C PRO A 12 9.36 2.89 8.06
N PRO A 13 10.03 2.83 6.91
CA PRO A 13 9.66 3.66 5.74
C PRO A 13 8.24 3.40 5.26
N THR A 14 7.67 2.24 5.56
CA THR A 14 6.29 1.88 5.24
C THR A 14 5.29 2.14 6.37
N GLY A 15 5.70 2.87 7.40
CA GLY A 15 4.86 3.27 8.54
C GLY A 15 4.62 2.13 9.54
N GLU A 16 3.45 2.15 10.17
CA GLU A 16 3.04 1.12 11.13
C GLU A 16 3.00 -0.26 10.47
N GLN A 17 3.36 -1.27 11.26
CA GLN A 17 3.37 -2.67 10.83
C GLN A 17 2.26 -3.43 11.59
N TYR A 18 1.35 -4.02 10.86
CA TYR A 18 0.23 -4.78 11.44
C TYR A 18 0.46 -6.27 11.22
N GLU A 19 0.61 -6.99 12.30
CA GLU A 19 0.81 -8.45 12.26
C GLU A 19 -0.52 -9.16 12.53
N ILE A 20 -0.86 -10.11 11.68
CA ILE A 20 -2.03 -10.99 11.84
C ILE A 20 -1.62 -12.44 11.69
N SER A 21 -2.34 -13.33 12.36
CA SER A 21 -2.02 -14.75 12.33
C SER A 21 -3.25 -15.63 12.56
N GLY A 22 -3.21 -16.83 12.01
CA GLY A 22 -4.23 -17.85 12.19
C GLY A 22 -3.87 -19.13 11.44
N GLY A 23 -4.18 -20.30 11.98
CA GLY A 23 -4.00 -21.58 11.30
C GLY A 23 -2.57 -21.88 10.83
N GLY A 24 -1.55 -21.40 11.54
CA GLY A 24 -0.15 -21.54 11.15
C GLY A 24 0.34 -20.45 10.18
N TYR A 25 -0.56 -19.61 9.67
CA TYR A 25 -0.23 -18.47 8.82
C TYR A 25 0.14 -17.25 9.66
N CYS A 26 1.15 -16.52 9.22
CA CYS A 26 1.51 -15.21 9.74
C CYS A 26 1.65 -14.24 8.58
N ALA A 27 1.09 -13.05 8.72
CA ALA A 27 1.20 -11.99 7.73
C ALA A 27 1.54 -10.67 8.39
N VAL A 28 2.28 -9.83 7.69
CA VAL A 28 2.52 -8.42 8.07
C VAL A 28 2.01 -7.52 6.97
N VAL A 29 1.13 -6.62 7.34
CA VAL A 29 0.56 -5.60 6.46
C VAL A 29 1.05 -4.23 6.91
N THR A 30 1.37 -3.36 5.97
CA THR A 30 1.93 -2.03 6.29
C THR A 30 0.87 -0.93 6.20
N GLU A 31 1.10 0.15 6.94
CA GLU A 31 0.30 1.37 6.85
C GLU A 31 0.39 1.97 5.44
N GLN A 32 1.60 2.06 4.87
CA GLN A 32 1.77 2.50 3.50
C GLN A 32 1.26 1.47 2.52
N GLY A 33 0.31 1.88 1.69
CA GLY A 33 -0.23 1.06 0.61
C GLY A 33 -1.10 -0.12 1.05
N ALA A 34 -1.35 -0.30 2.35
CA ALA A 34 -1.95 -1.54 2.89
C ALA A 34 -1.24 -2.77 2.33
N THR A 35 0.09 -2.70 2.21
CA THR A 35 0.92 -3.66 1.49
C THR A 35 1.08 -4.95 2.29
N LEU A 36 0.91 -6.08 1.64
CA LEU A 36 1.28 -7.38 2.19
C LEU A 36 2.81 -7.51 2.13
N ARG A 37 3.49 -7.15 3.22
CA ARG A 37 4.96 -7.14 3.28
C ARG A 37 5.55 -8.53 3.46
N ALA A 38 4.87 -9.38 4.21
CA ALA A 38 5.31 -10.74 4.50
C ALA A 38 4.10 -11.67 4.67
N LEU A 39 4.24 -12.89 4.23
CA LEU A 39 3.29 -13.98 4.46
C LEU A 39 4.04 -15.29 4.55
N SER A 40 3.83 -16.02 5.63
CA SER A 40 4.42 -17.33 5.87
C SER A 40 3.40 -18.33 6.40
N HIS A 41 3.70 -19.61 6.25
CA HIS A 41 2.97 -20.70 6.87
C HIS A 41 3.96 -21.64 7.54
N ASP A 42 3.76 -21.89 8.83
CA ASP A 42 4.65 -22.73 9.67
C ASP A 42 6.13 -22.35 9.50
N GLY A 43 6.43 -21.05 9.44
CA GLY A 43 7.77 -20.51 9.32
C GLY A 43 8.36 -20.51 7.91
N VAL A 44 7.60 -20.95 6.90
CA VAL A 44 8.03 -20.95 5.49
C VAL A 44 7.39 -19.78 4.75
N ASP A 45 8.20 -18.93 4.13
CA ASP A 45 7.73 -17.80 3.33
C ASP A 45 6.92 -18.29 2.11
N LEU A 46 5.71 -17.75 1.95
CA LEU A 46 4.84 -18.00 0.80
C LEU A 46 4.96 -16.92 -0.28
N ILE A 47 5.46 -15.77 0.10
CA ILE A 47 5.80 -14.67 -0.81
C ILE A 47 7.24 -14.26 -0.54
N VAL A 48 7.86 -13.56 -1.48
CA VAL A 48 9.15 -12.92 -1.24
C VAL A 48 8.92 -11.72 -0.33
N PRO A 49 9.38 -11.73 0.92
CA PRO A 49 9.12 -10.64 1.85
C PRO A 49 9.90 -9.38 1.48
N THR A 50 9.35 -8.24 1.85
CA THR A 50 10.08 -6.97 1.89
C THR A 50 10.57 -6.75 3.32
N ALA A 51 11.84 -6.40 3.50
CA ALA A 51 12.39 -6.11 4.82
C ALA A 51 11.66 -4.93 5.49
N VAL A 52 11.62 -4.93 6.82
CA VAL A 52 10.91 -3.88 7.59
C VAL A 52 11.47 -2.49 7.36
N ASP A 53 12.77 -2.38 7.09
CA ASP A 53 13.51 -1.14 6.84
C ASP A 53 13.62 -0.78 5.34
N ALA A 54 12.88 -1.47 4.49
CA ALA A 54 12.87 -1.26 3.04
C ALA A 54 11.48 -0.87 2.54
N VAL A 55 11.44 -0.30 1.34
CA VAL A 55 10.20 -0.09 0.57
C VAL A 55 10.03 -1.21 -0.43
N PRO A 56 8.78 -1.59 -0.78
CA PRO A 56 8.55 -2.60 -1.81
C PRO A 56 9.12 -2.18 -3.16
N THR A 57 9.72 -3.13 -3.85
CA THR A 57 10.15 -2.99 -5.25
C THR A 57 9.21 -3.77 -6.16
N ASP A 58 9.11 -3.37 -7.43
CA ASP A 58 8.31 -4.06 -8.44
C ASP A 58 6.83 -4.23 -8.07
N ALA A 59 6.29 -3.29 -7.31
CA ALA A 59 4.93 -3.31 -6.78
C ALA A 59 4.59 -4.56 -5.94
N ARG A 60 5.61 -5.22 -5.38
CA ARG A 60 5.46 -6.45 -4.59
C ARG A 60 4.54 -6.25 -3.39
N GLY A 61 3.46 -7.04 -3.35
CA GLY A 61 2.48 -7.01 -2.26
C GLY A 61 1.61 -5.75 -2.21
N GLN A 62 1.77 -4.82 -3.12
CA GLN A 62 1.04 -3.56 -3.16
C GLN A 62 -0.31 -3.69 -3.88
N HIS A 63 -1.25 -2.83 -3.51
CA HIS A 63 -2.57 -2.72 -4.15
C HIS A 63 -2.58 -1.63 -5.20
N LEU A 64 -2.98 -1.99 -6.41
CA LEU A 64 -2.89 -1.14 -7.60
C LEU A 64 -4.25 -0.48 -7.87
N LEU A 65 -4.54 0.58 -7.13
CA LEU A 65 -5.80 1.31 -7.17
C LEU A 65 -5.55 2.75 -7.64
N PRO A 66 -6.47 3.35 -8.41
CA PRO A 66 -7.71 2.84 -8.99
C PRO A 66 -7.53 2.13 -10.34
N TRP A 67 -6.30 1.99 -10.84
CA TRP A 67 -6.02 1.18 -12.02
C TRP A 67 -4.76 0.34 -11.83
N PRO A 68 -4.72 -0.90 -12.35
CA PRO A 68 -3.49 -1.67 -12.45
C PRO A 68 -2.77 -1.34 -13.76
N ASN A 69 -1.45 -1.58 -13.77
CA ASN A 69 -0.61 -1.46 -14.96
C ASN A 69 -0.63 -0.04 -15.56
N ARG A 70 -0.49 0.11 -16.88
CA ARG A 70 -0.12 1.35 -17.56
C ARG A 70 -1.31 2.09 -18.14
N VAL A 71 -1.33 3.42 -17.94
CA VAL A 71 -2.08 4.36 -18.76
C VAL A 71 -1.07 5.05 -19.67
N ARG A 72 -1.16 4.79 -20.98
CA ARG A 72 -0.26 5.32 -21.97
C ARG A 72 -0.25 6.85 -21.95
N ASP A 73 0.94 7.44 -21.89
CA ASP A 73 1.15 8.89 -21.80
C ASP A 73 0.44 9.55 -20.60
N GLY A 74 -0.09 8.74 -19.67
CA GLY A 74 -0.92 9.20 -18.57
C GLY A 74 -2.26 9.81 -19.00
N ARG A 75 -2.69 9.61 -20.23
CA ARG A 75 -3.87 10.26 -20.81
C ARG A 75 -5.03 9.31 -20.97
N TYR A 76 -6.21 9.76 -20.58
CA TYR A 76 -7.47 9.06 -20.81
C TYR A 76 -8.61 10.07 -20.90
N VAL A 77 -9.74 9.64 -21.46
CA VAL A 77 -10.94 10.46 -21.53
C VAL A 77 -11.96 9.93 -20.53
N PHE A 78 -12.45 10.80 -19.68
CA PHE A 78 -13.53 10.50 -18.76
C PHE A 78 -14.60 11.57 -18.86
N ASP A 79 -15.84 11.14 -19.07
CA ASP A 79 -17.02 12.02 -19.24
C ASP A 79 -16.78 13.12 -20.28
N GLY A 80 -16.19 12.75 -21.41
CA GLY A 80 -15.86 13.66 -22.52
C GLY A 80 -14.70 14.62 -22.25
N GLN A 81 -14.05 14.54 -21.10
CA GLN A 81 -12.92 15.40 -20.74
C GLN A 81 -11.62 14.61 -20.78
N LEU A 82 -10.61 15.21 -21.41
CA LEU A 82 -9.25 14.65 -21.37
C LEU A 82 -8.64 14.83 -20.00
N GLN A 83 -8.18 13.73 -19.43
CA GLN A 83 -7.47 13.70 -18.16
C GLN A 83 -5.98 13.44 -18.37
N GLN A 84 -5.14 14.10 -17.58
CA GLN A 84 -3.70 13.88 -17.57
C GLN A 84 -3.22 13.47 -16.19
N LEU A 85 -2.87 12.20 -16.05
CA LEU A 85 -2.21 11.65 -14.86
C LEU A 85 -0.73 12.00 -14.84
N GLY A 86 -0.15 12.07 -13.64
CA GLY A 86 1.30 12.20 -13.49
C GLY A 86 2.03 10.98 -14.06
N ILE A 87 3.12 11.22 -14.78
CA ILE A 87 3.98 10.17 -15.32
C ILE A 87 4.90 9.68 -14.20
N ASN A 88 4.75 8.43 -13.82
CA ASN A 88 5.58 7.78 -12.79
C ASN A 88 6.40 6.58 -13.29
N GLU A 89 6.16 6.13 -14.52
CA GLU A 89 7.07 5.26 -15.26
C GLU A 89 7.80 6.14 -16.31
N VAL A 90 8.78 6.89 -15.85
CA VAL A 90 9.42 7.96 -16.64
C VAL A 90 10.09 7.43 -17.90
N GLU A 91 10.78 6.29 -17.79
CA GLU A 91 11.52 5.67 -18.91
C GLU A 91 10.61 5.31 -20.11
N ARG A 92 9.34 5.01 -19.82
CA ARG A 92 8.36 4.61 -20.86
C ARG A 92 7.24 5.62 -21.07
N GLY A 93 7.23 6.70 -20.29
CA GLY A 93 6.25 7.78 -20.43
C GLY A 93 4.83 7.38 -20.04
N ASN A 94 4.66 6.49 -19.06
CA ASN A 94 3.34 6.03 -18.63
C ASN A 94 3.02 6.46 -17.19
N ALA A 95 1.70 6.56 -16.91
CA ALA A 95 1.21 6.50 -15.55
C ALA A 95 0.92 5.04 -15.19
N ILE A 96 1.54 4.53 -14.12
CA ILE A 96 1.49 3.10 -13.78
C ILE A 96 1.01 2.87 -12.36
N HIS A 97 0.17 1.86 -12.18
CA HIS A 97 -0.21 1.25 -10.90
C HIS A 97 -0.99 2.15 -9.93
N GLY A 98 -1.77 3.08 -10.45
CA GLY A 98 -2.73 3.82 -9.63
C GLY A 98 -2.12 4.89 -8.72
N LEU A 99 -2.86 5.23 -7.66
CA LEU A 99 -2.58 6.36 -6.77
C LEU A 99 -2.44 5.95 -5.29
N ALA A 100 -2.59 4.66 -4.98
CA ALA A 100 -2.78 4.20 -3.60
C ALA A 100 -1.55 3.60 -2.93
N ARG A 101 -0.57 3.11 -3.71
CA ARG A 101 0.50 2.27 -3.17
C ARG A 101 1.52 2.99 -2.27
N TRP A 102 1.65 4.31 -2.40
CA TRP A 102 2.53 5.13 -1.56
C TRP A 102 1.78 5.93 -0.51
N SER A 103 0.44 5.86 -0.49
CA SER A 103 -0.40 6.55 0.48
C SER A 103 -0.40 5.82 1.81
N MET A 104 -0.49 6.56 2.91
CA MET A 104 -0.71 6.01 4.24
C MET A 104 -2.19 5.70 4.41
N TRP A 105 -2.53 4.45 4.62
CA TRP A 105 -3.89 3.98 4.82
C TRP A 105 -4.24 4.04 6.30
N ARG A 106 -5.46 4.49 6.59
CA ARG A 106 -5.94 4.56 7.95
C ARG A 106 -6.36 3.17 8.45
N LEU A 107 -5.87 2.78 9.62
CA LEU A 107 -6.33 1.57 10.29
C LEU A 107 -7.78 1.75 10.76
N VAL A 108 -8.66 0.80 10.39
CA VAL A 108 -10.06 0.73 10.79
C VAL A 108 -10.27 -0.35 11.85
N GLU A 109 -9.65 -1.50 11.66
CA GLU A 109 -9.78 -2.65 12.54
C GLU A 109 -8.48 -3.45 12.54
N LEU A 110 -8.07 -3.90 13.73
CA LEU A 110 -6.98 -4.83 13.90
C LEU A 110 -7.38 -5.89 14.92
N GLY A 111 -7.50 -7.13 14.46
CA GLY A 111 -7.73 -8.31 15.28
C GLY A 111 -6.55 -9.27 15.21
N GLN A 112 -6.72 -10.47 15.77
CA GLN A 112 -5.67 -11.48 15.72
C GLN A 112 -5.39 -11.96 14.30
N ASP A 113 -6.42 -12.13 13.50
CA ASP A 113 -6.37 -12.67 12.14
C ASP A 113 -6.91 -11.71 11.07
N THR A 114 -7.19 -10.46 11.45
CA THR A 114 -7.83 -9.50 10.55
C THR A 114 -7.20 -8.11 10.71
N VAL A 115 -6.89 -7.49 9.59
CA VAL A 115 -6.55 -6.06 9.52
C VAL A 115 -7.37 -5.41 8.41
N ARG A 116 -8.07 -4.32 8.76
CA ARG A 116 -8.88 -3.54 7.82
C ARG A 116 -8.37 -2.11 7.78
N GLN A 117 -8.15 -1.62 6.58
CA GLN A 117 -7.61 -0.29 6.33
C GLN A 117 -8.46 0.46 5.31
N ARG A 118 -8.45 1.77 5.40
CA ARG A 118 -9.24 2.68 4.58
C ARG A 118 -8.35 3.73 3.94
N LEU A 119 -8.61 4.03 2.67
CA LEU A 119 -8.02 5.15 1.94
C LEU A 119 -9.10 5.92 1.21
N VAL A 120 -9.00 7.26 1.24
CA VAL A 120 -9.77 8.13 0.36
C VAL A 120 -8.82 8.75 -0.65
N ILE A 121 -9.09 8.52 -1.93
CA ILE A 121 -8.42 9.20 -3.03
C ILE A 121 -9.31 10.37 -3.43
N ALA A 122 -8.88 11.58 -3.06
CA ALA A 122 -9.59 12.81 -3.38
C ALA A 122 -9.41 13.21 -4.85
N PRO A 123 -10.30 14.05 -5.38
CA PRO A 123 -10.08 14.65 -6.69
C PRO A 123 -8.73 15.36 -6.75
N GLN A 124 -7.98 15.11 -7.81
CA GLN A 124 -6.66 15.65 -8.03
C GLN A 124 -6.33 15.69 -9.52
N ASP A 125 -5.17 16.21 -9.87
CA ASP A 125 -4.75 16.29 -11.27
C ASP A 125 -4.82 14.91 -11.93
N GLY A 126 -5.58 14.83 -13.02
CA GLY A 126 -5.80 13.60 -13.76
C GLY A 126 -6.79 12.62 -13.15
N TRP A 127 -7.30 12.88 -11.94
CA TRP A 127 -8.30 12.05 -11.27
C TRP A 127 -9.46 12.92 -10.79
N PRO A 128 -10.59 13.01 -11.53
CA PRO A 128 -11.65 13.96 -11.24
C PRO A 128 -12.64 13.55 -10.16
N GLY A 129 -12.61 12.29 -9.72
CA GLY A 129 -13.57 11.74 -8.77
C GLY A 129 -13.01 11.54 -7.37
N THR A 130 -13.89 11.19 -6.44
CA THR A 130 -13.53 10.70 -5.11
C THR A 130 -13.71 9.21 -5.07
N LEU A 131 -12.68 8.47 -4.66
CA LEU A 131 -12.73 7.04 -4.42
C LEU A 131 -12.47 6.75 -2.95
N GLU A 132 -13.37 6.00 -2.34
CA GLU A 132 -13.12 5.40 -1.02
C GLU A 132 -12.80 3.92 -1.21
N ALA A 133 -11.66 3.50 -0.70
CA ALA A 133 -11.23 2.11 -0.69
C ALA A 133 -11.22 1.57 0.74
N LEU A 134 -11.82 0.41 0.93
CA LEU A 134 -11.77 -0.35 2.17
C LEU A 134 -11.16 -1.71 1.86
N LEU A 135 -10.03 -2.01 2.49
CA LEU A 135 -9.27 -3.23 2.24
C LEU A 135 -9.15 -4.05 3.51
N THR A 136 -9.44 -5.34 3.38
CA THR A 136 -9.34 -6.28 4.50
C THR A 136 -8.43 -7.43 4.11
N HIS A 137 -7.43 -7.68 4.95
CA HIS A 137 -6.68 -8.93 4.96
C HIS A 137 -7.23 -9.80 6.10
N HIS A 138 -7.56 -11.05 5.78
CA HIS A 138 -8.13 -12.02 6.71
C HIS A 138 -7.62 -13.43 6.38
#